data_24525926902bf29ebdf7c35bba298b47
#
_entry.id   24525926902bf29ebdf7c35bba298b47
#
_cell.length_a   1.000
_cell.length_b   1.000
_cell.length_c   1.000
_cell.angle_alpha   90.00
_cell.angle_beta   90.00
_cell.angle_gamma   90.00
#
_symmetry.space_group_name_H-M   'P 1'
#
loop_
_entity.id
_entity.type
_entity.pdbx_description
1 polymer ?
#
loop_
_entity_poly.entity_id
_entity_poly.type
_entity_poly.pdbx_seq_one_letter_code
_entity_poly.pdbx_strand_id
1 'polypeptide(L)'
;MVNAHEAVRPTGLCRTWPNLISNESARGTEYQAFGGSNANHVTILPFTRLIGGPMDYTPGIFEMDISKLNPDNHSHVNATIANQLALYVTMSSPLQMAADLPEHYDRFPDAFQFIKDVALDWSESIYLEAEPGEHITVARRAKGTDNWFVGNTAGYKPFTSHIKFDFLPANTQYIATIYADSKDAHYKTNPQAYTIRKALVTSKSKLT
;
A
#
# COMPACT_ATOMS: atom_id res chain seq x y z
N MET A 1 -16.61 -5.92 -15.89
CA MET A 1 -15.94 -5.39 -14.69
C MET A 1 -15.99 -3.88 -14.76
N VAL A 2 -16.46 -3.20 -13.70
CA VAL A 2 -16.61 -1.76 -13.64
C VAL A 2 -15.83 -1.24 -12.45
N ASN A 3 -14.98 -0.25 -12.66
CA ASN A 3 -14.32 0.56 -11.67
C ASN A 3 -14.59 2.02 -12.04
N ALA A 4 -15.17 2.80 -11.13
CA ALA A 4 -15.62 4.16 -11.41
C ALA A 4 -14.73 5.17 -10.69
N HIS A 5 -14.22 6.16 -11.42
CA HIS A 5 -13.53 7.32 -10.87
C HIS A 5 -14.47 8.52 -10.72
N GLU A 6 -14.07 9.48 -9.88
CA GLU A 6 -14.84 10.72 -9.61
C GLU A 6 -16.28 10.46 -9.14
N ALA A 7 -16.53 9.25 -8.68
CA ALA A 7 -17.83 8.82 -8.20
C ALA A 7 -18.08 9.28 -6.76
N VAL A 8 -19.33 9.32 -6.35
CA VAL A 8 -19.67 9.43 -4.92
C VAL A 8 -19.24 8.17 -4.17
N ARG A 9 -19.06 8.28 -2.86
CA ARG A 9 -18.69 7.12 -2.02
C ARG A 9 -19.62 5.94 -2.26
N PRO A 10 -19.12 4.70 -2.15
CA PRO A 10 -19.93 3.50 -2.32
C PRO A 10 -21.09 3.43 -1.34
N THR A 11 -22.24 2.95 -1.82
CA THR A 11 -23.48 2.77 -1.05
C THR A 11 -23.89 1.30 -0.94
N GLY A 12 -22.96 0.37 -1.21
CA GLY A 12 -23.22 -1.06 -1.20
C GLY A 12 -23.72 -1.65 -2.52
N LEU A 13 -23.72 -0.87 -3.61
CA LEU A 13 -24.15 -1.33 -4.93
C LEU A 13 -23.38 -2.54 -5.45
N CYS A 14 -22.12 -2.72 -5.04
CA CYS A 14 -21.32 -3.89 -5.37
C CYS A 14 -21.91 -5.22 -4.83
N ARG A 15 -22.79 -5.18 -3.82
CA ARG A 15 -23.51 -6.35 -3.30
C ARG A 15 -24.66 -6.76 -4.21
N THR A 16 -25.24 -5.81 -4.95
CA THR A 16 -26.31 -6.07 -5.93
C THR A 16 -25.72 -6.30 -7.32
N TRP A 17 -24.68 -5.57 -7.66
CA TRP A 17 -24.03 -5.59 -8.96
C TRP A 17 -22.57 -6.02 -8.82
N PRO A 18 -22.28 -7.32 -8.79
CA PRO A 18 -20.92 -7.82 -8.50
C PRO A 18 -19.88 -7.49 -9.57
N ASN A 19 -20.29 -6.98 -10.72
CA ASN A 19 -19.40 -6.44 -11.73
C ASN A 19 -18.88 -5.01 -11.41
N LEU A 20 -19.50 -4.30 -10.45
CA LEU A 20 -18.97 -3.08 -9.87
C LEU A 20 -18.00 -3.46 -8.74
N ILE A 21 -16.71 -3.48 -9.03
CA ILE A 21 -15.71 -4.05 -8.14
C ILE A 21 -15.05 -3.01 -7.23
N SER A 22 -14.93 -1.78 -7.71
CA SER A 22 -14.27 -0.71 -6.99
C SER A 22 -14.70 0.65 -7.52
N ASN A 23 -14.43 1.70 -6.78
CA ASN A 23 -14.43 3.08 -7.25
C ASN A 23 -13.41 3.92 -6.48
N GLU A 24 -12.97 5.02 -7.07
CA GLU A 24 -12.03 5.94 -6.46
C GLU A 24 -12.70 6.70 -5.30
N SER A 25 -13.62 7.59 -5.58
CA SER A 25 -14.47 8.38 -4.64
C SER A 25 -13.73 9.15 -3.54
N ALA A 26 -12.42 9.28 -3.66
CA ALA A 26 -11.52 10.13 -2.89
C ALA A 26 -10.24 10.29 -3.68
N ARG A 27 -9.40 11.26 -3.33
CA ARG A 27 -8.15 11.51 -4.05
C ARG A 27 -7.25 10.27 -4.03
N GLY A 28 -6.99 9.70 -5.21
CA GLY A 28 -6.01 8.66 -5.44
C GLY A 28 -4.62 9.23 -5.76
N THR A 29 -3.72 8.37 -6.23
CA THR A 29 -2.32 8.77 -6.53
C THR A 29 -2.25 9.79 -7.68
N GLU A 30 -3.19 9.81 -8.62
CA GLU A 30 -3.16 10.78 -9.72
C GLU A 30 -3.18 12.24 -9.25
N TYR A 31 -3.79 12.53 -8.09
CA TYR A 31 -3.79 13.87 -7.50
C TYR A 31 -2.39 14.38 -7.11
N GLN A 32 -1.41 13.51 -7.02
CA GLN A 32 -0.02 13.92 -6.81
C GLN A 32 0.47 14.80 -7.97
N ALA A 33 -0.02 14.59 -9.18
CA ALA A 33 0.30 15.41 -10.34
C ALA A 33 -0.36 16.82 -10.32
N PHE A 34 -1.32 17.05 -9.45
CA PHE A 34 -2.09 18.31 -9.32
C PHE A 34 -1.82 19.02 -7.99
N GLY A 35 -0.58 18.98 -7.50
CA GLY A 35 -0.20 19.58 -6.23
C GLY A 35 -0.22 18.61 -5.05
N GLY A 36 -0.69 17.41 -5.26
CA GLY A 36 -0.59 16.28 -4.34
C GLY A 36 -1.59 16.28 -3.20
N SER A 37 -1.63 15.15 -2.53
CA SER A 37 -2.22 14.99 -1.20
C SER A 37 -1.10 15.02 -0.15
N ASN A 38 -1.42 15.41 1.07
CA ASN A 38 -0.44 15.36 2.14
C ASN A 38 -0.11 13.90 2.54
N ALA A 39 1.03 13.69 3.19
CA ALA A 39 1.49 12.35 3.54
C ALA A 39 0.56 11.60 4.51
N ASN A 40 -0.27 12.33 5.30
CA ASN A 40 -1.24 11.70 6.20
C ASN A 40 -2.49 11.16 5.48
N HIS A 41 -2.70 11.52 4.21
CA HIS A 41 -3.89 11.11 3.47
C HIS A 41 -4.05 9.58 3.45
N VAL A 42 -2.97 8.85 3.21
CA VAL A 42 -2.96 7.37 3.16
C VAL A 42 -3.22 6.70 4.51
N THR A 43 -3.07 7.43 5.61
CA THR A 43 -3.39 6.96 6.96
C THR A 43 -4.77 7.41 7.45
N ILE A 44 -5.50 8.21 6.65
CA ILE A 44 -6.88 8.63 6.91
C ILE A 44 -7.88 7.77 6.10
N LEU A 45 -7.57 7.46 4.85
CA LEU A 45 -8.47 6.74 3.94
C LEU A 45 -8.94 5.38 4.48
N PRO A 46 -8.09 4.55 5.13
CA PRO A 46 -8.53 3.28 5.71
C PRO A 46 -9.65 3.43 6.75
N PHE A 47 -9.71 4.55 7.46
CA PHE A 47 -10.68 4.82 8.52
C PHE A 47 -11.90 5.62 8.05
N THR A 48 -11.90 6.09 6.81
CA THR A 48 -12.97 6.92 6.25
C THR A 48 -13.50 6.35 4.94
N ARG A 49 -12.78 6.53 3.84
CA ARG A 49 -13.23 6.13 2.50
C ARG A 49 -13.41 4.61 2.37
N LEU A 50 -12.47 3.81 2.90
CA LEU A 50 -12.53 2.36 2.76
C LEU A 50 -13.60 1.69 3.64
N ILE A 51 -14.18 2.38 4.61
CA ILE A 51 -15.34 1.90 5.35
C ILE A 51 -16.54 1.68 4.42
N GLY A 52 -16.65 2.46 3.35
CA GLY A 52 -17.69 2.31 2.34
C GLY A 52 -17.47 1.17 1.34
N GLY A 53 -16.32 0.52 1.34
CA GLY A 53 -15.93 -0.55 0.41
C GLY A 53 -14.60 -0.31 -0.28
N PRO A 54 -14.19 -1.20 -1.22
CA PRO A 54 -12.92 -1.13 -1.92
C PRO A 54 -12.68 0.22 -2.60
N MET A 55 -11.44 0.66 -2.61
CA MET A 55 -11.02 1.89 -3.26
C MET A 55 -9.93 1.62 -4.30
N ASP A 56 -10.12 2.15 -5.52
CA ASP A 56 -9.03 2.25 -6.47
C ASP A 56 -8.17 3.47 -6.12
N TYR A 57 -7.10 3.21 -5.37
CA TYR A 57 -6.16 4.26 -4.96
C TYR A 57 -5.05 4.50 -5.98
N THR A 58 -4.84 3.55 -6.90
CA THR A 58 -3.78 3.59 -7.92
C THR A 58 -2.36 3.71 -7.32
N PRO A 59 -1.93 2.78 -6.43
CA PRO A 59 -0.59 2.80 -5.87
C PRO A 59 0.49 2.37 -6.87
N GLY A 60 1.76 2.45 -6.46
CA GLY A 60 2.88 1.86 -7.19
C GLY A 60 3.72 2.84 -7.98
N ILE A 61 3.64 4.14 -7.72
CA ILE A 61 4.54 5.11 -8.32
C ILE A 61 5.94 4.98 -7.69
N PHE A 62 6.96 4.76 -8.53
CA PHE A 62 8.38 4.70 -8.14
C PHE A 62 9.16 5.94 -8.56
N GLU A 63 8.74 6.62 -9.63
CA GLU A 63 9.27 7.93 -9.95
C GLU A 63 8.47 9.02 -9.24
N MET A 64 9.04 9.51 -8.14
CA MET A 64 8.35 10.45 -7.26
C MET A 64 8.39 11.90 -7.74
N ASP A 65 9.31 12.23 -8.64
CA ASP A 65 9.50 13.58 -9.18
C ASP A 65 8.84 13.70 -10.55
N ILE A 66 7.68 14.33 -10.59
CA ILE A 66 6.87 14.45 -11.80
C ILE A 66 7.52 15.39 -12.83
N SER A 67 8.42 16.29 -12.41
CA SER A 67 9.15 17.16 -13.32
C SER A 67 10.06 16.41 -14.31
N LYS A 68 10.44 15.18 -14.00
CA LYS A 68 11.17 14.30 -14.90
C LYS A 68 10.36 13.84 -16.12
N LEU A 69 9.04 13.79 -15.97
CA LEU A 69 8.09 13.44 -17.04
C LEU A 69 7.55 14.68 -17.73
N ASN A 70 7.29 15.74 -16.97
CA ASN A 70 6.83 17.03 -17.46
C ASN A 70 7.59 18.14 -16.74
N PRO A 71 8.57 18.78 -17.37
CA PRO A 71 9.41 19.83 -16.75
C PRO A 71 8.64 21.03 -16.19
N ASP A 72 7.43 21.28 -16.69
CA ASP A 72 6.57 22.36 -16.20
C ASP A 72 5.75 21.96 -14.95
N ASN A 73 5.74 20.67 -14.61
CA ASN A 73 5.03 20.18 -13.44
C ASN A 73 6.02 19.87 -12.30
N HIS A 74 6.06 20.73 -11.29
CA HIS A 74 6.91 20.60 -10.12
C HIS A 74 6.25 19.83 -8.96
N SER A 75 5.18 19.10 -9.22
CA SER A 75 4.54 18.24 -8.23
C SER A 75 5.42 17.04 -7.88
N HIS A 76 5.22 16.52 -6.69
CA HIS A 76 5.99 15.41 -6.14
C HIS A 76 5.07 14.41 -5.44
N VAL A 77 5.31 13.12 -5.63
CA VAL A 77 4.61 12.07 -4.89
C VAL A 77 5.14 12.01 -3.45
N ASN A 78 4.30 12.35 -2.47
CA ASN A 78 4.67 12.41 -1.06
C ASN A 78 4.72 11.02 -0.40
N ALA A 79 5.58 10.15 -0.90
CA ALA A 79 5.74 8.76 -0.46
C ALA A 79 7.18 8.29 -0.65
N THR A 80 7.51 7.11 -0.13
CA THR A 80 8.70 6.33 -0.48
C THR A 80 8.30 5.11 -1.29
N ILE A 81 9.26 4.42 -1.94
CA ILE A 81 8.98 3.13 -2.61
C ILE A 81 8.38 2.13 -1.61
N ALA A 82 8.96 1.98 -0.42
CA ALA A 82 8.42 1.05 0.58
C ALA A 82 6.98 1.42 0.99
N ASN A 83 6.66 2.71 1.13
CA ASN A 83 5.30 3.17 1.39
C ASN A 83 4.36 2.81 0.22
N GLN A 84 4.77 3.03 -1.05
CA GLN A 84 3.98 2.66 -2.22
C GLN A 84 3.68 1.16 -2.25
N LEU A 85 4.64 0.31 -1.90
CA LEU A 85 4.41 -1.14 -1.79
C LEU A 85 3.41 -1.48 -0.68
N ALA A 86 3.53 -0.86 0.49
CA ALA A 86 2.63 -1.09 1.61
C ALA A 86 1.17 -0.73 1.32
N LEU A 87 0.93 0.23 0.42
CA LEU A 87 -0.42 0.65 0.02
C LEU A 87 -1.22 -0.48 -0.65
N TYR A 88 -0.57 -1.43 -1.33
CA TYR A 88 -1.26 -2.61 -1.88
C TYR A 88 -1.91 -3.48 -0.80
N VAL A 89 -1.42 -3.40 0.43
CA VAL A 89 -1.98 -4.14 1.57
C VAL A 89 -2.92 -3.27 2.40
N THR A 90 -2.57 -2.01 2.65
CA THR A 90 -3.38 -1.12 3.50
C THR A 90 -4.62 -0.58 2.79
N MET A 91 -4.55 -0.35 1.46
CA MET A 91 -5.67 0.07 0.62
C MET A 91 -6.30 -1.14 -0.05
N SER A 92 -7.34 -1.70 0.58
CA SER A 92 -7.99 -2.91 0.04
C SER A 92 -8.78 -2.61 -1.24
N SER A 93 -8.45 -3.31 -2.32
CA SER A 93 -9.19 -3.29 -3.57
C SER A 93 -9.01 -4.61 -4.33
N PRO A 94 -10.06 -5.16 -4.96
CA PRO A 94 -9.92 -6.34 -5.83
C PRO A 94 -9.31 -5.99 -7.19
N LEU A 95 -9.11 -4.72 -7.48
CA LEU A 95 -8.35 -4.20 -8.61
C LEU A 95 -7.27 -3.28 -8.06
N GLN A 96 -6.00 -3.58 -8.35
CA GLN A 96 -4.85 -2.74 -8.00
C GLN A 96 -4.11 -2.38 -9.28
N MET A 97 -3.79 -1.12 -9.45
CA MET A 97 -3.00 -0.64 -10.58
C MET A 97 -1.51 -0.77 -10.27
N ALA A 98 -0.69 -0.89 -11.31
CA ALA A 98 0.73 -0.58 -11.29
C ALA A 98 0.86 0.78 -11.98
N ALA A 99 0.82 1.86 -11.20
CA ALA A 99 0.47 3.19 -11.68
C ALA A 99 1.66 3.98 -12.26
N ASP A 100 2.80 3.34 -12.49
CA ASP A 100 3.99 3.97 -13.07
C ASP A 100 4.31 3.42 -14.47
N LEU A 101 5.30 3.99 -15.14
CA LEU A 101 5.77 3.55 -16.44
C LEU A 101 6.67 2.30 -16.31
N PRO A 102 6.67 1.40 -17.31
CA PRO A 102 7.53 0.21 -17.30
C PRO A 102 9.01 0.55 -17.07
N GLU A 103 9.51 1.62 -17.68
CA GLU A 103 10.91 2.07 -17.57
C GLU A 103 11.28 2.47 -16.14
N HIS A 104 10.31 2.91 -15.34
CA HIS A 104 10.53 3.24 -13.94
C HIS A 104 10.61 1.97 -13.09
N TYR A 105 9.81 0.95 -13.38
CA TYR A 105 9.89 -0.35 -12.72
C TYR A 105 11.17 -1.10 -13.06
N ASP A 106 11.67 -0.97 -14.28
CA ASP A 106 12.93 -1.60 -14.73
C ASP A 106 14.14 -1.13 -13.91
N ARG A 107 14.08 0.04 -13.30
CA ARG A 107 15.12 0.53 -12.39
C ARG A 107 15.10 -0.14 -11.01
N PHE A 108 13.97 -0.74 -10.62
CA PHE A 108 13.73 -1.32 -9.30
C PHE A 108 13.02 -2.69 -9.42
N PRO A 109 13.59 -3.65 -10.17
CA PRO A 109 12.92 -4.90 -10.50
C PRO A 109 12.61 -5.76 -9.28
N ASP A 110 13.41 -5.66 -8.23
CA ASP A 110 13.25 -6.34 -6.96
C ASP A 110 12.09 -5.78 -6.14
N ALA A 111 11.90 -4.45 -6.09
CA ALA A 111 10.73 -3.82 -5.50
C ALA A 111 9.47 -4.12 -6.33
N PHE A 112 9.56 -4.06 -7.66
CA PHE A 112 8.45 -4.39 -8.55
C PHE A 112 8.01 -5.85 -8.41
N GLN A 113 8.91 -6.75 -8.01
CA GLN A 113 8.55 -8.14 -7.72
C GLN A 113 7.45 -8.25 -6.66
N PHE A 114 7.47 -7.38 -5.63
CA PHE A 114 6.39 -7.33 -4.65
C PHE A 114 5.02 -7.05 -5.29
N ILE A 115 4.95 -6.09 -6.22
CA ILE A 115 3.68 -5.74 -6.92
C ILE A 115 3.16 -6.94 -7.73
N LYS A 116 4.05 -7.74 -8.30
CA LYS A 116 3.68 -8.97 -9.03
C LYS A 116 3.20 -10.09 -8.12
N ASP A 117 3.70 -10.14 -6.89
CA ASP A 117 3.44 -11.23 -5.93
C ASP A 117 2.28 -10.94 -4.98
N VAL A 118 1.94 -9.67 -4.75
CA VAL A 118 0.90 -9.30 -3.77
C VAL A 118 -0.48 -9.78 -4.21
N ALA A 119 -1.23 -10.35 -3.28
CA ALA A 119 -2.59 -10.80 -3.52
C ALA A 119 -3.59 -9.63 -3.61
N LEU A 120 -4.70 -9.84 -4.30
CA LEU A 120 -5.80 -8.88 -4.46
C LEU A 120 -7.07 -9.29 -3.71
N ASP A 121 -7.21 -10.56 -3.34
CA ASP A 121 -8.36 -11.11 -2.63
C ASP A 121 -7.90 -11.72 -1.28
N TRP A 122 -8.60 -11.37 -0.22
CA TRP A 122 -8.19 -11.64 1.15
C TRP A 122 -9.23 -12.49 1.87
N SER A 123 -8.79 -13.59 2.50
CA SER A 123 -9.66 -14.40 3.37
C SER A 123 -9.72 -13.86 4.80
N GLU A 124 -8.70 -13.11 5.21
CA GLU A 124 -8.59 -12.57 6.56
C GLU A 124 -7.83 -11.24 6.56
N SER A 125 -8.20 -10.33 7.47
CA SER A 125 -7.53 -9.05 7.67
C SER A 125 -7.49 -8.72 9.15
N ILE A 126 -6.29 -8.45 9.66
CA ILE A 126 -6.03 -8.15 11.07
C ILE A 126 -5.33 -6.80 11.14
N TYR A 127 -5.93 -5.86 11.85
CA TYR A 127 -5.36 -4.55 12.11
C TYR A 127 -4.49 -4.65 13.36
N LEU A 128 -3.16 -4.61 13.17
CA LEU A 128 -2.19 -4.82 14.24
C LEU A 128 -1.95 -3.53 15.03
N GLU A 129 -1.82 -2.41 14.33
CA GLU A 129 -1.60 -1.08 14.89
C GLU A 129 -2.36 -0.07 14.03
N ALA A 130 -3.03 0.88 14.66
CA ALA A 130 -3.83 1.85 13.92
C ALA A 130 -4.07 3.14 14.72
N GLU A 131 -3.68 4.28 14.16
CA GLU A 131 -4.00 5.61 14.63
C GLU A 131 -4.36 6.50 13.44
N PRO A 132 -5.62 6.93 13.28
CA PRO A 132 -6.06 7.72 12.14
C PRO A 132 -5.22 8.98 11.94
N GLY A 133 -4.70 9.17 10.72
CA GLY A 133 -3.84 10.30 10.37
C GLY A 133 -2.37 10.15 10.78
N GLU A 134 -2.01 9.14 11.54
CA GLU A 134 -0.63 8.91 11.98
C GLU A 134 -0.03 7.65 11.31
N HIS A 135 -0.62 6.48 11.54
CA HIS A 135 -0.11 5.21 10.99
C HIS A 135 -1.18 4.12 10.94
N ILE A 136 -0.88 3.08 10.16
CA ILE A 136 -1.66 1.85 10.13
C ILE A 136 -0.77 0.66 9.76
N THR A 137 -0.90 -0.45 10.49
CA THR A 137 -0.27 -1.75 10.20
C THR A 137 -1.35 -2.81 10.08
N VAL A 138 -1.42 -3.47 8.92
CA VAL A 138 -2.43 -4.49 8.61
C VAL A 138 -1.75 -5.76 8.14
N ALA A 139 -2.16 -6.90 8.69
CA ALA A 139 -1.83 -8.23 8.18
C ALA A 139 -3.02 -8.82 7.43
N ARG A 140 -2.80 -9.36 6.23
CA ARG A 140 -3.85 -9.96 5.40
C ARG A 140 -3.41 -11.32 4.87
N ARG A 141 -4.31 -12.31 4.97
CA ARG A 141 -4.10 -13.62 4.38
C ARG A 141 -4.70 -13.68 2.97
N ALA A 142 -3.88 -14.06 2.00
CA ALA A 142 -4.34 -14.24 0.63
C ALA A 142 -5.34 -15.40 0.55
N LYS A 143 -6.47 -15.18 -0.12
CA LYS A 143 -7.53 -16.16 -0.26
C LYS A 143 -7.07 -17.41 -0.99
N GLY A 144 -7.41 -18.57 -0.44
CA GLY A 144 -7.04 -19.87 -1.01
C GLY A 144 -5.58 -20.27 -0.80
N THR A 145 -4.83 -19.54 0.03
CA THR A 145 -3.42 -19.84 0.36
C THR A 145 -3.14 -19.65 1.85
N ASP A 146 -1.93 -20.02 2.26
CA ASP A 146 -1.40 -19.73 3.60
C ASP A 146 -0.45 -18.53 3.60
N ASN A 147 -0.37 -17.80 2.49
CA ASN A 147 0.49 -16.61 2.38
C ASN A 147 -0.13 -15.41 3.10
N TRP A 148 0.71 -14.71 3.85
CA TRP A 148 0.36 -13.48 4.53
C TRP A 148 1.14 -12.30 3.97
N PHE A 149 0.48 -11.16 3.92
CA PHE A 149 1.06 -9.89 3.54
C PHE A 149 0.84 -8.88 4.66
N VAL A 150 1.88 -8.16 5.04
CA VAL A 150 1.81 -7.13 6.07
C VAL A 150 2.19 -5.79 5.44
N GLY A 151 1.31 -4.82 5.52
CA GLY A 151 1.55 -3.44 5.09
C GLY A 151 1.59 -2.51 6.31
N ASN A 152 2.62 -1.67 6.36
CA ASN A 152 2.73 -0.58 7.32
C ASN A 152 2.89 0.74 6.56
N THR A 153 2.02 1.71 6.83
CA THR A 153 2.13 3.07 6.32
C THR A 153 2.08 4.08 7.45
N ALA A 154 2.90 5.12 7.34
CA ALA A 154 2.92 6.26 8.25
C ALA A 154 2.65 7.56 7.47
N GLY A 155 2.20 8.58 8.18
CA GLY A 155 2.03 9.93 7.67
C GLY A 155 3.34 10.74 7.70
N TYR A 156 3.26 12.01 8.13
CA TYR A 156 4.45 12.88 8.20
C TYR A 156 5.49 12.44 9.22
N LYS A 157 5.04 11.81 10.31
CA LYS A 157 5.94 11.37 11.37
C LYS A 157 6.41 9.95 11.08
N PRO A 158 7.71 9.67 11.21
CA PRO A 158 8.21 8.31 11.16
C PRO A 158 7.51 7.44 12.21
N PHE A 159 7.19 6.21 11.83
CA PHE A 159 6.60 5.23 12.72
C PHE A 159 7.35 3.90 12.63
N THR A 160 7.70 3.36 13.77
CA THR A 160 8.32 2.04 13.88
C THR A 160 7.28 1.04 14.36
N SER A 161 6.87 0.12 13.49
CA SER A 161 5.90 -0.92 13.82
C SER A 161 6.53 -2.02 14.68
N HIS A 162 5.75 -2.54 15.63
CA HIS A 162 6.11 -3.66 16.50
C HIS A 162 5.21 -4.87 16.22
N ILE A 163 5.53 -5.60 15.16
CA ILE A 163 4.72 -6.70 14.65
C ILE A 163 4.93 -7.96 15.48
N LYS A 164 3.84 -8.49 16.07
CA LYS A 164 3.77 -9.83 16.61
C LYS A 164 3.13 -10.74 15.57
N PHE A 165 3.72 -11.90 15.33
CA PHE A 165 3.24 -12.86 14.33
C PHE A 165 2.28 -13.92 14.90
N ASP A 166 1.58 -13.62 16.01
CA ASP A 166 0.64 -14.52 16.66
C ASP A 166 -0.58 -14.92 15.79
N PHE A 167 -0.79 -14.20 14.69
CA PHE A 167 -1.76 -14.56 13.67
C PHE A 167 -1.30 -15.70 12.75
N LEU A 168 -0.03 -16.08 12.75
CA LEU A 168 0.46 -17.23 11.99
C LEU A 168 0.08 -18.55 12.66
N PRO A 169 -0.18 -19.62 11.89
CA PRO A 169 -0.43 -20.94 12.43
C PRO A 169 0.70 -21.42 13.36
N ALA A 170 0.31 -22.03 14.48
CA ALA A 170 1.29 -22.63 15.40
C ALA A 170 2.11 -23.72 14.71
N ASN A 171 3.37 -23.86 15.10
CA ASN A 171 4.31 -24.88 14.59
C ASN A 171 4.61 -24.79 13.07
N THR A 172 4.31 -23.66 12.44
CA THR A 172 4.64 -23.39 11.04
C THR A 172 5.74 -22.34 10.97
N GLN A 173 6.67 -22.51 10.03
CA GLN A 173 7.72 -21.56 9.73
C GLN A 173 7.45 -20.88 8.40
N TYR A 174 7.70 -19.58 8.33
CA TYR A 174 7.59 -18.77 7.13
C TYR A 174 8.90 -18.04 6.86
N ILE A 175 9.18 -17.78 5.60
CA ILE A 175 10.21 -16.82 5.20
C ILE A 175 9.52 -15.50 4.92
N ALA A 176 9.75 -14.52 5.78
CA ALA A 176 9.29 -13.14 5.55
C ALA A 176 10.31 -12.43 4.64
N THR A 177 9.85 -11.92 3.49
CA THR A 177 10.61 -10.96 2.69
C THR A 177 10.13 -9.56 3.09
N ILE A 178 11.04 -8.73 3.56
CA ILE A 178 10.76 -7.44 4.18
C ILE A 178 11.30 -6.34 3.29
N TYR A 179 10.42 -5.52 2.75
CA TYR A 179 10.71 -4.29 2.03
C TYR A 179 10.52 -3.13 3.00
N ALA A 180 11.55 -2.37 3.26
CA ALA A 180 11.50 -1.28 4.24
C ALA A 180 12.29 -0.06 3.76
N ASP A 181 11.93 1.09 4.25
CA ASP A 181 12.74 2.29 4.08
C ASP A 181 14.17 2.06 4.59
N SER A 182 15.18 2.55 3.87
CA SER A 182 16.55 2.61 4.38
C SER A 182 16.66 3.69 5.46
N LYS A 183 17.78 3.70 6.19
CA LYS A 183 17.98 4.67 7.29
C LYS A 183 17.98 6.14 6.82
N ASP A 184 18.35 6.36 5.58
CA ASP A 184 18.43 7.66 4.93
C ASP A 184 17.23 7.95 4.00
N ALA A 185 16.24 7.06 3.97
CA ALA A 185 15.02 7.28 3.20
C ALA A 185 14.23 8.47 3.76
N HIS A 186 13.72 9.28 2.85
CA HIS A 186 12.88 10.41 3.21
C HIS A 186 11.99 10.78 2.02
N TYR A 187 10.69 10.88 2.22
CA TYR A 187 9.70 11.05 1.17
C TYR A 187 9.90 12.28 0.27
N LYS A 188 10.65 13.32 0.70
CA LYS A 188 10.98 14.50 -0.12
C LYS A 188 12.37 14.44 -0.73
N THR A 189 13.37 13.96 0.01
CA THR A 189 14.79 14.12 -0.37
C THR A 189 15.46 12.85 -0.81
N ASN A 190 14.94 11.69 -0.38
CA ASN A 190 15.47 10.37 -0.75
C ASN A 190 14.36 9.29 -0.80
N PRO A 191 13.32 9.47 -1.64
CA PRO A 191 12.13 8.63 -1.62
C PRO A 191 12.34 7.22 -2.19
N GLN A 192 13.40 7.01 -2.96
CA GLN A 192 13.69 5.74 -3.63
C GLN A 192 14.65 4.85 -2.84
N ALA A 193 15.06 5.26 -1.63
CA ALA A 193 15.97 4.50 -0.79
C ALA A 193 15.22 3.46 0.04
N TYR A 194 15.46 2.19 -0.23
CA TYR A 194 14.85 1.07 0.49
C TYR A 194 15.85 -0.06 0.71
N THR A 195 15.46 -1.02 1.54
CA THR A 195 16.20 -2.25 1.79
C THR A 195 15.29 -3.46 1.63
N ILE A 196 15.85 -4.57 1.19
CA ILE A 196 15.17 -5.87 1.18
C ILE A 196 15.96 -6.84 2.03
N ARG A 197 15.28 -7.50 2.96
CA ARG A 197 15.86 -8.53 3.81
C ARG A 197 14.91 -9.71 3.99
N LYS A 198 15.46 -10.89 4.29
CA LYS A 198 14.67 -12.07 4.59
C LYS A 198 14.87 -12.48 6.06
N ALA A 199 13.81 -12.95 6.68
CA ALA A 199 13.85 -13.48 8.04
C ALA A 199 12.98 -14.74 8.15
N LEU A 200 13.43 -15.71 8.93
CA LEU A 200 12.62 -16.84 9.32
C LEU A 200 11.72 -16.42 10.48
N VAL A 201 10.40 -16.58 10.33
CA VAL A 201 9.42 -16.21 11.33
C VAL A 201 8.46 -17.34 11.65
N THR A 202 7.94 -17.33 12.86
CA THR A 202 6.91 -18.23 13.39
C THR A 202 5.87 -17.42 14.15
N SER A 203 4.80 -18.04 14.61
CA SER A 203 3.80 -17.39 15.47
C SER A 203 4.36 -16.79 16.79
N LYS A 204 5.59 -17.16 17.19
CA LYS A 204 6.26 -16.62 18.38
C LYS A 204 7.22 -15.48 18.08
N SER A 205 7.46 -15.19 16.80
CA SER A 205 8.39 -14.17 16.37
C SER A 205 7.84 -12.75 16.59
N LYS A 206 8.75 -11.81 16.71
CA LYS A 206 8.47 -10.37 16.73
C LYS A 206 9.41 -9.69 15.74
N LEU A 207 8.91 -8.65 15.08
CA LEU A 207 9.66 -7.82 14.16
C LEU A 207 9.48 -6.34 14.56
N THR A 208 10.58 -5.62 14.50
CA THR A 208 10.60 -4.16 14.66
C THR A 208 11.30 -3.57 13.46
#